data_0aa13aaab63fc14aab8a540252e855ef
#
_entry.id   0aa13aaab63fc14aab8a540252e855ef
#
_cell.length_a   1.000
_cell.length_b   1.000
_cell.length_c   1.000
_cell.angle_alpha   90.00
_cell.angle_beta   90.00
_cell.angle_gamma   90.00
#
_symmetry.space_group_name_H-M   'P 1'
#
loop_
_entity.id
_entity.type
_entity.pdbx_description
1 polymer ?
#
loop_
_entity_poly.entity_id
_entity_poly.type
_entity_poly.pdbx_seq_one_letter_code
_entity_poly.pdbx_strand_id
1 'polypeptide(L)'
;MRGFRFPLLLLFCCGLLFTLSSAPVAAQSSKVKLDSTDGFEIVNGKAGMATYRGQKAVHLMPLAGHELTDGSVFAILKGTDFKDGAIEVDLAGAPRPGADPSMKGFIGIAFRVQSHAEVSEMFYLRPSNGRAPEQLTRNHSAQYVSDPDFTWQRLRTETPGKYESYVDLEPGVWTKIRIEVAGAKARLYVNGASQPCLIVNDLKRGESRGQVALWSHETTEAYFANLKIE
;
A
#
# COMPACT_ATOMS: atom_id res chain seq x y z
N MET A 1 11.51 -90.13 12.63
CA MET A 1 10.95 -89.09 11.75
C MET A 1 11.49 -87.73 12.24
N ARG A 2 12.36 -87.10 11.51
CA ARG A 2 13.05 -85.84 11.92
C ARG A 2 12.31 -84.64 11.32
N GLY A 3 11.75 -83.79 12.16
CA GLY A 3 11.10 -82.55 11.79
C GLY A 3 12.14 -81.43 11.55
N PHE A 4 12.10 -80.89 10.36
CA PHE A 4 12.90 -79.72 9.97
C PHE A 4 12.19 -78.42 10.41
N ARG A 5 12.84 -77.60 11.23
CA ARG A 5 12.37 -76.24 11.58
C ARG A 5 13.13 -75.23 10.74
N PHE A 6 12.40 -74.44 9.93
CA PHE A 6 12.94 -73.25 9.22
C PHE A 6 12.83 -72.02 10.16
N PRO A 7 13.88 -71.19 10.25
CA PRO A 7 13.72 -69.93 10.93
C PRO A 7 13.20 -68.84 9.97
N LEU A 8 12.17 -68.15 10.44
CA LEU A 8 11.53 -66.98 9.74
C LEU A 8 12.45 -65.75 9.96
N LEU A 9 13.06 -65.25 8.89
CA LEU A 9 13.90 -64.05 8.85
C LEU A 9 12.98 -62.84 8.67
N LEU A 10 12.75 -62.02 9.73
CA LEU A 10 12.08 -60.73 9.67
C LEU A 10 13.04 -59.69 9.10
N LEU A 11 12.82 -59.23 7.87
CA LEU A 11 13.48 -58.05 7.33
C LEU A 11 12.78 -56.80 7.88
N PHE A 12 13.47 -56.04 8.73
CA PHE A 12 13.08 -54.73 9.21
C PHE A 12 13.49 -53.72 8.14
N CYS A 13 12.55 -53.26 7.27
CA CYS A 13 12.77 -52.15 6.37
C CYS A 13 12.62 -50.83 7.13
N CYS A 14 13.77 -50.25 7.54
CA CYS A 14 13.82 -48.92 8.12
C CYS A 14 13.64 -47.87 7.03
N GLY A 15 12.40 -47.42 6.81
CA GLY A 15 12.11 -46.33 5.91
C GLY A 15 12.55 -45.00 6.49
N LEU A 16 13.63 -44.43 5.98
CA LEU A 16 14.04 -43.06 6.29
C LEU A 16 13.04 -42.08 5.62
N LEU A 17 12.11 -41.53 6.41
CA LEU A 17 11.30 -40.39 6.01
C LEU A 17 12.16 -39.13 6.01
N PHE A 18 12.62 -38.70 4.82
CA PHE A 18 13.17 -37.37 4.63
C PHE A 18 12.04 -36.35 4.67
N THR A 19 11.87 -35.67 5.79
CA THR A 19 11.04 -34.46 5.86
C THR A 19 11.80 -33.31 5.21
N LEU A 20 11.44 -32.95 3.98
CA LEU A 20 11.87 -31.71 3.34
C LEU A 20 11.26 -30.55 4.13
N SER A 21 12.04 -29.99 5.06
CA SER A 21 11.73 -28.71 5.69
C SER A 21 11.98 -27.60 4.68
N SER A 22 10.90 -27.09 4.07
CA SER A 22 10.98 -25.86 3.28
C SER A 22 11.18 -24.69 4.24
N ALA A 23 12.41 -24.22 4.38
CA ALA A 23 12.68 -22.94 5.05
C ALA A 23 11.92 -21.83 4.30
N PRO A 24 11.27 -20.89 5.01
CA PRO A 24 10.67 -19.74 4.36
C PRO A 24 11.79 -18.94 3.67
N VAL A 25 11.67 -18.76 2.36
CA VAL A 25 12.52 -17.83 1.62
C VAL A 25 12.20 -16.44 2.18
N ALA A 26 13.15 -15.87 2.93
CA ALA A 26 13.04 -14.50 3.38
C ALA A 26 12.92 -13.60 2.13
N ALA A 27 11.81 -12.90 1.99
CA ALA A 27 11.63 -11.93 0.91
C ALA A 27 12.76 -10.89 1.01
N GLN A 28 13.50 -10.74 -0.07
CA GLN A 28 14.65 -9.83 -0.11
C GLN A 28 14.12 -8.40 -0.19
N SER A 29 14.19 -7.66 0.92
CA SER A 29 13.81 -6.26 0.99
C SER A 29 14.63 -5.44 -0.02
N SER A 30 13.98 -4.84 -0.99
CA SER A 30 14.61 -3.92 -1.94
C SER A 30 14.24 -2.48 -1.60
N LYS A 31 15.22 -1.71 -1.12
CA LYS A 31 15.06 -0.26 -0.97
C LYS A 31 15.02 0.37 -2.36
N VAL A 32 13.89 0.96 -2.73
CA VAL A 32 13.76 1.74 -3.97
C VAL A 32 14.42 3.10 -3.75
N LYS A 33 15.43 3.41 -4.56
CA LYS A 33 16.06 4.74 -4.48
C LYS A 33 15.13 5.79 -5.11
N LEU A 34 14.62 6.69 -4.29
CA LEU A 34 13.87 7.87 -4.72
C LEU A 34 14.85 9.06 -4.90
N ASP A 35 15.88 8.90 -5.72
CA ASP A 35 16.91 9.92 -6.02
C ASP A 35 16.77 10.53 -7.42
N SER A 36 15.88 9.98 -8.23
CA SER A 36 15.48 10.46 -9.58
C SER A 36 14.01 10.08 -9.84
N THR A 37 13.40 10.72 -10.82
CA THR A 37 12.05 10.38 -11.30
C THR A 37 12.03 9.46 -12.52
N ASP A 38 13.18 9.06 -13.05
CA ASP A 38 13.31 8.25 -14.29
C ASP A 38 12.70 6.84 -14.14
N GLY A 39 12.69 6.33 -12.91
CA GLY A 39 12.09 5.02 -12.58
C GLY A 39 10.57 5.00 -12.60
N PHE A 40 9.89 6.13 -12.85
CA PHE A 40 8.45 6.21 -12.84
C PHE A 40 7.85 6.43 -14.23
N GLU A 41 6.66 5.90 -14.42
CA GLU A 41 5.69 6.34 -15.41
C GLU A 41 4.71 7.28 -14.72
N ILE A 42 4.55 8.50 -15.22
CA ILE A 42 3.70 9.50 -14.58
C ILE A 42 2.37 9.58 -15.35
N VAL A 43 1.27 9.44 -14.61
CA VAL A 43 -0.09 9.51 -15.16
C VAL A 43 -0.81 10.71 -14.56
N ASN A 44 -1.43 11.52 -15.41
CA ASN A 44 -2.21 12.72 -15.08
C ASN A 44 -1.45 13.79 -14.28
N GLY A 45 -0.13 13.87 -14.43
CA GLY A 45 0.63 14.84 -13.67
C GLY A 45 2.09 14.96 -14.05
N LYS A 46 2.88 15.43 -13.10
CA LYS A 46 4.34 15.57 -13.18
C LYS A 46 4.97 15.10 -11.87
N ALA A 47 6.20 14.64 -11.94
CA ALA A 47 7.02 14.36 -10.78
C ALA A 47 8.34 15.12 -10.87
N GLY A 48 8.84 15.60 -9.74
CA GLY A 48 10.14 16.28 -9.63
C GLY A 48 10.83 15.91 -8.33
N MET A 49 12.15 16.12 -8.27
CA MET A 49 12.90 15.98 -7.04
C MET A 49 12.82 17.27 -6.23
N ALA A 50 12.58 17.15 -4.93
CA ALA A 50 12.50 18.28 -4.00
C ALA A 50 13.21 17.94 -2.69
N THR A 51 13.54 18.97 -1.90
CA THR A 51 13.86 18.83 -0.48
C THR A 51 12.67 19.36 0.31
N TYR A 52 12.01 18.50 1.06
CA TYR A 52 10.88 18.88 1.88
C TYR A 52 11.13 18.50 3.34
N ARG A 53 11.04 19.49 4.25
CA ARG A 53 11.29 19.31 5.69
C ARG A 53 12.56 18.48 5.99
N GLY A 54 13.66 18.82 5.30
CA GLY A 54 14.98 18.22 5.51
C GLY A 54 15.18 16.85 4.83
N GLN A 55 14.21 16.30 4.11
CA GLN A 55 14.36 15.04 3.38
C GLN A 55 14.32 15.26 1.86
N LYS A 56 15.18 14.54 1.13
CA LYS A 56 15.02 14.39 -0.33
C LYS A 56 13.77 13.59 -0.63
N ALA A 57 12.95 14.09 -1.54
CA ALA A 57 11.64 13.54 -1.83
C ALA A 57 11.27 13.64 -3.31
N VAL A 58 10.41 12.73 -3.76
CA VAL A 58 9.63 12.92 -4.99
C VAL A 58 8.45 13.83 -4.67
N HIS A 59 8.35 14.96 -5.36
CA HIS A 59 7.21 15.86 -5.35
C HIS A 59 6.29 15.49 -6.50
N LEU A 60 5.10 15.01 -6.20
CA LEU A 60 4.08 14.65 -7.18
C LEU A 60 3.13 15.83 -7.36
N MET A 61 2.92 16.24 -8.61
CA MET A 61 2.20 17.46 -8.98
C MET A 61 1.17 17.16 -10.07
N PRO A 62 0.00 17.82 -10.07
CA PRO A 62 -0.94 17.76 -11.18
C PRO A 62 -0.38 18.43 -12.43
N LEU A 63 -1.08 18.27 -13.56
CA LEU A 63 -0.84 19.07 -14.75
C LEU A 63 -1.19 20.54 -14.49
N ALA A 64 -0.54 21.46 -15.23
CA ALA A 64 -0.85 22.88 -15.13
C ALA A 64 -2.31 23.15 -15.51
N GLY A 65 -3.01 23.89 -14.67
CA GLY A 65 -4.43 24.16 -14.79
C GLY A 65 -5.35 23.13 -14.14
N HIS A 66 -4.78 22.03 -13.58
CA HIS A 66 -5.51 20.99 -12.86
C HIS A 66 -5.30 21.02 -11.35
N GLU A 67 -4.62 22.02 -10.81
CA GLU A 67 -4.20 22.09 -9.41
C GLU A 67 -5.35 22.05 -8.39
N LEU A 68 -6.56 22.38 -8.84
CA LEU A 68 -7.77 22.44 -8.02
C LEU A 68 -8.93 21.59 -8.58
N THR A 69 -8.63 20.66 -9.51
CA THR A 69 -9.64 19.76 -10.08
C THR A 69 -9.79 18.46 -9.27
N ASP A 70 -10.83 17.67 -9.56
CA ASP A 70 -11.14 16.42 -8.89
C ASP A 70 -10.53 15.24 -9.67
N GLY A 71 -9.23 15.10 -9.57
CA GLY A 71 -8.47 14.06 -10.27
C GLY A 71 -7.36 13.44 -9.43
N SER A 72 -6.73 12.45 -10.00
CA SER A 72 -5.67 11.65 -9.38
C SER A 72 -4.39 11.71 -10.18
N VAL A 73 -3.27 11.86 -9.50
CA VAL A 73 -1.92 11.82 -10.05
C VAL A 73 -1.22 10.56 -9.56
N PHE A 74 -0.60 9.82 -10.49
CA PHE A 74 0.17 8.62 -10.16
C PHE A 74 1.61 8.75 -10.63
N ALA A 75 2.54 8.21 -9.82
CA ALA A 75 3.89 7.87 -10.25
C ALA A 75 4.05 6.36 -10.12
N ILE A 76 3.87 5.63 -11.23
CA ILE A 76 3.91 4.17 -11.29
C ILE A 76 5.37 3.73 -11.39
N LEU A 77 5.83 2.92 -10.44
CA LEU A 77 7.20 2.41 -10.41
C LEU A 77 7.39 1.33 -11.48
N LYS A 78 8.16 1.68 -12.52
CA LYS A 78 8.47 0.77 -13.63
C LYS A 78 9.16 -0.51 -13.15
N GLY A 79 8.80 -1.63 -13.77
CA GLY A 79 9.44 -2.92 -13.51
C GLY A 79 9.03 -3.58 -12.19
N THR A 80 8.14 -3.00 -11.41
CA THR A 80 7.54 -3.70 -10.27
C THR A 80 6.45 -4.64 -10.71
N ASP A 81 6.34 -5.78 -10.01
CA ASP A 81 5.28 -6.77 -10.19
C ASP A 81 4.92 -7.35 -8.81
N PHE A 82 4.16 -6.56 -8.07
CA PHE A 82 3.80 -6.81 -6.68
C PHE A 82 2.52 -7.64 -6.58
N LYS A 83 2.59 -8.76 -5.88
CA LYS A 83 1.43 -9.58 -5.49
C LYS A 83 1.22 -9.55 -3.98
N ASP A 84 2.20 -10.03 -3.24
CA ASP A 84 2.20 -10.15 -1.77
C ASP A 84 3.50 -9.58 -1.22
N GLY A 85 3.51 -9.22 0.06
CA GLY A 85 4.67 -8.65 0.73
C GLY A 85 4.34 -7.37 1.49
N ALA A 86 5.33 -6.49 1.61
CA ALA A 86 5.14 -5.20 2.28
C ALA A 86 5.63 -4.03 1.45
N ILE A 87 4.93 -2.90 1.56
CA ILE A 87 5.32 -1.61 0.98
C ILE A 87 5.43 -0.60 2.12
N GLU A 88 6.60 0.02 2.28
CA GLU A 88 6.86 1.04 3.28
C GLU A 88 7.28 2.35 2.60
N VAL A 89 6.74 3.48 3.03
CA VAL A 89 7.08 4.81 2.49
C VAL A 89 6.83 5.88 3.54
N ASP A 90 7.65 6.94 3.50
CA ASP A 90 7.35 8.19 4.18
C ASP A 90 6.61 9.11 3.19
N LEU A 91 5.47 9.64 3.59
CA LEU A 91 4.66 10.55 2.77
C LEU A 91 4.25 11.78 3.57
N ALA A 92 4.11 12.92 2.88
CA ALA A 92 3.62 14.16 3.47
C ALA A 92 2.65 14.83 2.48
N GLY A 93 1.38 14.94 2.88
CA GLY A 93 0.31 15.53 2.09
C GLY A 93 -0.39 16.67 2.81
N ALA A 94 -0.68 17.75 2.08
CA ALA A 94 -1.48 18.86 2.58
C ALA A 94 -2.38 19.40 1.46
N PRO A 95 -3.57 19.95 1.77
CA PRO A 95 -4.33 20.68 0.76
C PRO A 95 -3.49 21.80 0.14
N ARG A 96 -3.56 21.96 -1.18
CA ARG A 96 -2.92 23.09 -1.87
C ARG A 96 -3.53 24.42 -1.45
N PRO A 97 -2.76 25.51 -1.47
CA PRO A 97 -3.33 26.84 -1.33
C PRO A 97 -4.46 27.07 -2.35
N GLY A 98 -5.61 27.54 -1.89
CA GLY A 98 -6.78 27.78 -2.71
C GLY A 98 -7.67 26.54 -2.97
N ALA A 99 -7.30 25.38 -2.50
CA ALA A 99 -8.17 24.20 -2.58
C ALA A 99 -9.44 24.39 -1.74
N ASP A 100 -10.54 23.75 -2.18
CA ASP A 100 -11.80 23.74 -1.45
C ASP A 100 -11.60 23.21 -0.02
N PRO A 101 -12.25 23.77 1.01
CA PRO A 101 -12.14 23.31 2.40
C PRO A 101 -12.52 21.84 2.62
N SER A 102 -13.27 21.22 1.68
CA SER A 102 -13.55 19.78 1.72
C SER A 102 -12.33 18.93 1.36
N MET A 103 -11.30 19.48 0.71
CA MET A 103 -10.07 18.78 0.35
C MET A 103 -9.22 18.53 1.59
N LYS A 104 -8.71 17.31 1.72
CA LYS A 104 -8.09 16.82 2.96
C LYS A 104 -6.60 16.47 2.82
N GLY A 105 -5.97 16.81 1.69
CA GLY A 105 -4.57 16.49 1.43
C GLY A 105 -4.37 15.00 1.14
N PHE A 106 -5.23 14.42 0.31
CA PHE A 106 -5.28 13.00 0.01
C PHE A 106 -3.98 12.49 -0.60
N ILE A 107 -3.34 11.53 0.04
CA ILE A 107 -2.04 10.97 -0.35
C ILE A 107 -1.94 9.50 0.05
N GLY A 108 -1.34 8.66 -0.79
CA GLY A 108 -1.25 7.24 -0.49
C GLY A 108 -0.39 6.43 -1.45
N ILE A 109 -0.58 5.12 -1.40
CA ILE A 109 0.05 4.13 -2.26
C ILE A 109 -1.03 3.30 -2.95
N ALA A 110 -0.93 3.23 -4.27
CA ALA A 110 -1.63 2.23 -5.06
C ALA A 110 -0.72 1.02 -5.30
N PHE A 111 -1.28 -0.17 -5.24
CA PHE A 111 -0.58 -1.43 -5.48
C PHE A 111 -1.41 -2.33 -6.38
N ARG A 112 -0.75 -3.34 -6.98
CA ARG A 112 -1.35 -4.20 -8.00
C ARG A 112 -1.95 -3.37 -9.15
N VAL A 113 -1.27 -2.27 -9.49
CA VAL A 113 -1.69 -1.31 -10.50
C VAL A 113 -1.57 -1.94 -11.88
N GLN A 114 -2.63 -1.80 -12.69
CA GLN A 114 -2.72 -2.29 -14.06
C GLN A 114 -3.27 -1.19 -14.98
N SER A 115 -3.12 -1.38 -16.30
CA SER A 115 -3.74 -0.53 -17.32
C SER A 115 -3.54 0.98 -17.08
N HIS A 116 -2.28 1.42 -16.89
CA HIS A 116 -1.94 2.83 -16.68
C HIS A 116 -2.76 3.49 -15.53
N ALA A 117 -2.88 2.79 -14.40
CA ALA A 117 -3.62 3.20 -13.20
C ALA A 117 -5.15 3.17 -13.28
N GLU A 118 -5.75 2.65 -14.37
CA GLU A 118 -7.21 2.47 -14.43
C GLU A 118 -7.72 1.43 -13.42
N VAL A 119 -6.89 0.44 -13.09
CA VAL A 119 -7.20 -0.63 -12.14
C VAL A 119 -6.16 -0.66 -11.04
N SER A 120 -6.59 -0.57 -9.79
CA SER A 120 -5.68 -0.64 -8.63
C SER A 120 -6.39 -0.98 -7.32
N GLU A 121 -5.59 -1.42 -6.35
CA GLU A 121 -5.91 -1.43 -4.92
C GLU A 121 -5.16 -0.27 -4.27
N MET A 122 -5.76 0.44 -3.32
CA MET A 122 -5.11 1.62 -2.74
C MET A 122 -5.42 1.80 -1.26
N PHE A 123 -4.39 2.17 -0.48
CA PHE A 123 -4.57 2.83 0.80
C PHE A 123 -4.13 4.28 0.71
N TYR A 124 -4.96 5.18 1.23
CA TYR A 124 -4.60 6.58 1.31
C TYR A 124 -5.02 7.22 2.64
N LEU A 125 -4.39 8.32 2.94
CA LEU A 125 -4.61 9.13 4.13
C LEU A 125 -5.31 10.45 3.76
N ARG A 126 -6.06 10.98 4.71
CA ARG A 126 -6.64 12.33 4.72
C ARG A 126 -6.03 13.12 5.88
N PRO A 127 -4.83 13.72 5.72
CA PRO A 127 -4.13 14.37 6.83
C PRO A 127 -4.96 15.41 7.58
N SER A 128 -5.80 16.20 6.91
CA SER A 128 -6.65 17.20 7.57
C SER A 128 -7.76 16.60 8.44
N ASN A 129 -8.07 15.29 8.28
CA ASN A 129 -9.06 14.63 9.12
C ASN A 129 -8.49 14.16 10.47
N GLY A 130 -7.18 13.92 10.57
CA GLY A 130 -6.57 13.30 11.75
C GLY A 130 -6.85 14.04 13.06
N ARG A 131 -6.97 15.36 13.01
CA ARG A 131 -7.24 16.22 14.18
C ARG A 131 -8.47 17.09 14.00
N ALA A 132 -9.41 16.69 13.15
CA ALA A 132 -10.68 17.38 13.01
C ALA A 132 -11.46 17.38 14.35
N PRO A 133 -12.28 18.41 14.64
CA PRO A 133 -13.06 18.47 15.87
C PRO A 133 -14.13 17.40 15.94
N GLU A 134 -14.71 16.99 14.80
CA GLU A 134 -15.77 15.99 14.74
C GLU A 134 -15.21 14.57 14.67
N GLN A 135 -15.63 13.68 15.56
CA GLN A 135 -15.20 12.30 15.62
C GLN A 135 -15.46 11.53 14.31
N LEU A 136 -16.61 11.77 13.68
CA LEU A 136 -16.94 11.11 12.41
C LEU A 136 -15.92 11.46 11.30
N THR A 137 -15.52 12.73 11.20
CA THR A 137 -14.49 13.19 10.27
C THR A 137 -13.15 12.53 10.57
N ARG A 138 -12.76 12.43 11.86
CA ARG A 138 -11.53 11.75 12.29
C ARG A 138 -11.51 10.27 11.90
N ASN A 139 -12.64 9.58 12.01
CA ASN A 139 -12.78 8.16 11.66
C ASN A 139 -12.53 7.89 10.17
N HIS A 140 -12.50 8.93 9.34
CA HIS A 140 -12.20 8.87 7.92
C HIS A 140 -10.75 9.31 7.59
N SER A 141 -9.80 9.21 8.52
CA SER A 141 -8.41 9.63 8.31
C SER A 141 -7.62 8.68 7.40
N ALA A 142 -7.88 7.39 7.49
CA ALA A 142 -7.32 6.34 6.62
C ALA A 142 -8.45 5.70 5.81
N GLN A 143 -8.16 5.35 4.55
CA GLN A 143 -9.13 4.76 3.63
C GLN A 143 -8.48 3.71 2.75
N TYR A 144 -9.23 2.62 2.48
CA TYR A 144 -8.99 1.70 1.38
C TYR A 144 -10.02 1.91 0.27
N VAL A 145 -9.56 1.81 -0.99
CA VAL A 145 -10.40 1.78 -2.20
C VAL A 145 -9.82 0.79 -3.21
N SER A 146 -10.63 0.43 -4.22
CA SER A 146 -10.18 -0.35 -5.37
C SER A 146 -10.83 0.19 -6.65
N ASP A 147 -10.03 0.88 -7.45
CA ASP A 147 -10.50 1.52 -8.66
C ASP A 147 -10.62 0.52 -9.83
N PRO A 148 -11.58 0.78 -10.74
CA PRO A 148 -12.53 1.89 -10.76
C PRO A 148 -13.83 1.63 -9.99
N ASP A 149 -14.12 0.38 -9.61
CA ASP A 149 -15.48 -0.02 -9.22
C ASP A 149 -15.80 0.23 -7.74
N PHE A 150 -14.80 0.18 -6.86
CA PHE A 150 -14.98 0.27 -5.41
C PHE A 150 -14.42 1.58 -4.86
N THR A 151 -15.04 2.69 -5.30
CA THR A 151 -14.71 4.03 -4.84
C THR A 151 -15.04 4.22 -3.36
N TRP A 152 -14.50 5.27 -2.73
CA TRP A 152 -14.77 5.55 -1.32
C TRP A 152 -16.27 5.81 -1.06
N GLN A 153 -17.01 6.43 -2.00
CA GLN A 153 -18.44 6.67 -1.89
C GLN A 153 -19.20 5.35 -1.84
N ARG A 154 -18.92 4.45 -2.78
CA ARG A 154 -19.55 3.15 -2.84
C ARG A 154 -19.27 2.32 -1.58
N LEU A 155 -18.00 2.22 -1.18
CA LEU A 155 -17.59 1.43 -0.01
C LEU A 155 -18.22 1.97 1.29
N ARG A 156 -18.30 3.29 1.43
CA ARG A 156 -18.93 3.93 2.59
C ARG A 156 -20.45 3.69 2.62
N THR A 157 -21.11 3.69 1.46
CA THR A 157 -22.55 3.45 1.35
C THR A 157 -22.90 1.99 1.60
N GLU A 158 -22.17 1.06 0.97
CA GLU A 158 -22.47 -0.38 1.05
C GLU A 158 -22.03 -1.00 2.39
N THR A 159 -20.91 -0.53 2.95
CA THR A 159 -20.30 -1.10 4.17
C THR A 159 -19.70 0.00 5.06
N PRO A 160 -20.50 0.83 5.71
CA PRO A 160 -20.05 1.97 6.52
C PRO A 160 -18.99 1.57 7.54
N GLY A 161 -17.86 2.30 7.57
CA GLY A 161 -16.77 2.11 8.52
C GLY A 161 -15.88 0.90 8.29
N LYS A 162 -16.18 0.00 7.34
CA LYS A 162 -15.39 -1.22 7.11
C LYS A 162 -14.03 -0.95 6.49
N TYR A 163 -13.93 0.04 5.61
CA TYR A 163 -12.74 0.36 4.83
C TYR A 163 -12.14 1.71 5.17
N GLU A 164 -12.50 2.24 6.32
CA GLU A 164 -12.03 3.51 6.86
C GLU A 164 -11.64 3.34 8.33
N SER A 165 -10.72 4.18 8.81
CA SER A 165 -10.30 4.16 10.21
C SER A 165 -9.71 5.50 10.63
N TYR A 166 -9.71 5.74 11.94
CA TYR A 166 -8.99 6.84 12.55
C TYR A 166 -7.48 6.57 12.62
N VAL A 167 -6.72 7.60 12.31
CA VAL A 167 -5.30 7.70 12.65
C VAL A 167 -4.94 9.16 12.91
N ASP A 168 -4.08 9.43 13.90
CA ASP A 168 -3.60 10.79 14.19
C ASP A 168 -2.67 11.26 13.07
N LEU A 169 -3.04 12.33 12.38
CA LEU A 169 -2.35 12.91 11.23
C LEU A 169 -2.33 14.43 11.32
N GLU A 170 -1.32 15.02 10.73
CA GLU A 170 -1.22 16.47 10.50
C GLU A 170 -0.90 16.77 9.03
N PRO A 171 -1.55 17.76 8.39
CA PRO A 171 -1.23 18.17 7.04
C PRO A 171 0.24 18.58 6.89
N GLY A 172 0.89 18.05 5.84
CA GLY A 172 2.27 18.36 5.50
C GLY A 172 3.33 17.83 6.49
N VAL A 173 2.97 17.01 7.45
CA VAL A 173 3.91 16.32 8.35
C VAL A 173 4.28 14.98 7.78
N TRP A 174 5.56 14.62 7.83
CA TRP A 174 6.01 13.30 7.41
C TRP A 174 5.31 12.20 8.21
N THR A 175 4.66 11.32 7.51
CA THR A 175 3.95 10.15 8.05
C THR A 175 4.51 8.90 7.39
N LYS A 176 5.02 7.97 8.19
CA LYS A 176 5.44 6.66 7.71
C LYS A 176 4.23 5.76 7.59
N ILE A 177 4.04 5.14 6.43
CA ILE A 177 3.06 4.05 6.27
C ILE A 177 3.77 2.74 5.91
N ARG A 178 3.20 1.63 6.37
CA ARG A 178 3.54 0.27 5.95
C ARG A 178 2.24 -0.45 5.58
N ILE A 179 2.20 -1.00 4.38
CA ILE A 179 1.10 -1.81 3.87
C ILE A 179 1.60 -3.24 3.75
N GLU A 180 0.97 -4.17 4.45
CA GLU A 180 1.24 -5.61 4.32
C GLU A 180 0.10 -6.25 3.53
N VAL A 181 0.46 -7.03 2.50
CA VAL A 181 -0.50 -7.70 1.61
C VAL A 181 -0.21 -9.20 1.60
N ALA A 182 -1.24 -10.01 1.80
CA ALA A 182 -1.16 -11.47 1.74
C ALA A 182 -2.46 -12.04 1.14
N GLY A 183 -2.40 -12.55 -0.07
CA GLY A 183 -3.56 -13.01 -0.83
C GLY A 183 -4.60 -11.92 -1.00
N ALA A 184 -5.83 -12.16 -0.56
CA ALA A 184 -6.92 -11.17 -0.58
C ALA A 184 -7.02 -10.32 0.70
N LYS A 185 -5.94 -10.19 1.47
CA LYS A 185 -5.92 -9.44 2.74
C LYS A 185 -4.84 -8.39 2.73
N ALA A 186 -5.13 -7.24 3.37
CA ALA A 186 -4.12 -6.21 3.59
C ALA A 186 -4.29 -5.53 4.95
N ARG A 187 -3.19 -4.96 5.46
CA ARG A 187 -3.11 -4.21 6.70
C ARG A 187 -2.32 -2.94 6.50
N LEU A 188 -2.85 -1.83 7.01
CA LEU A 188 -2.17 -0.55 7.02
C LEU A 188 -1.67 -0.24 8.42
N TYR A 189 -0.38 0.06 8.54
CA TYR A 189 0.27 0.54 9.75
C TYR A 189 0.76 1.97 9.52
N VAL A 190 0.67 2.80 10.54
CA VAL A 190 1.08 4.21 10.48
C VAL A 190 2.04 4.52 11.62
N ASN A 191 3.09 5.28 11.31
CA ASN A 191 4.11 5.78 12.25
C ASN A 191 4.75 4.68 13.14
N GLY A 192 4.95 3.48 12.57
CA GLY A 192 5.61 2.38 13.26
C GLY A 192 4.79 1.71 14.34
N ALA A 193 3.47 1.92 14.36
CA ALA A 193 2.57 1.24 15.29
C ALA A 193 2.68 -0.27 15.13
N SER A 194 2.65 -1.01 16.25
CA SER A 194 2.67 -2.49 16.25
C SER A 194 1.34 -3.12 15.84
N GLN A 195 0.25 -2.34 15.89
CA GLN A 195 -1.07 -2.76 15.45
C GLN A 195 -1.48 -1.98 14.20
N PRO A 196 -2.13 -2.63 13.21
CA PRO A 196 -2.64 -1.93 12.04
C PRO A 196 -3.78 -0.98 12.43
N CYS A 197 -3.80 0.21 11.82
CA CYS A 197 -4.93 1.13 11.97
C CYS A 197 -6.11 0.74 11.07
N LEU A 198 -5.86 0.04 9.96
CA LEU A 198 -6.92 -0.43 9.06
C LEU A 198 -6.62 -1.85 8.60
N ILE A 199 -7.65 -2.73 8.70
CA ILE A 199 -7.58 -4.14 8.30
C ILE A 199 -8.60 -4.38 7.19
N VAL A 200 -8.13 -4.85 6.04
CA VAL A 200 -8.97 -5.27 4.91
C VAL A 200 -8.78 -6.77 4.71
N ASN A 201 -9.82 -7.57 4.92
CA ASN A 201 -9.78 -9.02 4.80
C ASN A 201 -10.34 -9.53 3.46
N ASP A 202 -10.78 -8.62 2.60
CA ASP A 202 -11.44 -8.89 1.33
C ASP A 202 -11.10 -7.81 0.29
N LEU A 203 -9.82 -7.76 -0.09
CA LEU A 203 -9.35 -6.94 -1.20
C LEU A 203 -10.23 -7.17 -2.42
N LYS A 204 -10.69 -6.11 -3.06
CA LYS A 204 -11.77 -6.17 -4.07
C LYS A 204 -11.33 -6.80 -5.39
N ARG A 205 -10.01 -6.83 -5.65
CA ARG A 205 -9.41 -7.51 -6.80
C ARG A 205 -8.86 -8.91 -6.45
N GLY A 206 -9.15 -9.40 -5.24
CA GLY A 206 -8.70 -10.73 -4.79
C GLY A 206 -7.18 -10.86 -4.79
N GLU A 207 -6.68 -11.98 -5.34
CA GLU A 207 -5.24 -12.27 -5.46
C GLU A 207 -4.66 -11.78 -6.79
N SER A 208 -4.83 -10.52 -7.13
CA SER A 208 -4.25 -9.92 -8.32
C SER A 208 -2.76 -9.57 -8.12
N ARG A 209 -2.11 -9.13 -9.19
CA ARG A 209 -0.74 -8.58 -9.17
C ARG A 209 -0.61 -7.42 -10.15
N GLY A 210 0.41 -6.61 -9.96
CA GLY A 210 0.67 -5.45 -10.80
C GLY A 210 1.73 -4.54 -10.20
N GLN A 211 1.81 -3.32 -10.71
CA GLN A 211 2.84 -2.36 -10.29
C GLN A 211 2.48 -1.70 -8.95
N VAL A 212 3.46 -1.00 -8.37
CA VAL A 212 3.29 -0.11 -7.21
C VAL A 212 3.36 1.33 -7.69
N ALA A 213 2.51 2.21 -7.17
CA ALA A 213 2.51 3.62 -7.50
C ALA A 213 2.39 4.52 -6.27
N LEU A 214 3.11 5.63 -6.29
CA LEU A 214 2.82 6.78 -5.44
C LEU A 214 1.54 7.45 -5.97
N TRP A 215 0.64 7.83 -5.10
CA TRP A 215 -0.63 8.43 -5.47
C TRP A 215 -0.91 9.70 -4.69
N SER A 216 -1.46 10.70 -5.35
CA SER A 216 -2.06 11.86 -4.70
C SER A 216 -3.28 12.37 -5.47
N HIS A 217 -4.17 13.04 -4.77
CA HIS A 217 -5.21 13.85 -5.40
C HIS A 217 -4.58 15.13 -5.98
N GLU A 218 -5.14 15.67 -7.06
CA GLU A 218 -4.63 16.89 -7.74
C GLU A 218 -4.56 18.11 -6.80
N THR A 219 -5.48 18.21 -5.86
CA THR A 219 -5.53 19.30 -4.86
C THR A 219 -4.52 19.16 -3.73
N THR A 220 -3.59 18.20 -3.81
CA THR A 220 -2.64 17.90 -2.72
C THR A 220 -1.21 18.34 -3.06
N GLU A 221 -0.56 19.06 -2.15
CA GLU A 221 0.90 19.16 -2.07
C GLU A 221 1.44 17.85 -1.55
N ALA A 222 2.06 17.02 -2.42
CA ALA A 222 2.37 15.63 -2.12
C ALA A 222 3.86 15.33 -2.26
N TYR A 223 4.48 14.84 -1.17
CA TYR A 223 5.89 14.46 -1.10
C TYR A 223 6.04 13.03 -0.62
N PHE A 224 7.00 12.28 -1.22
CA PHE A 224 7.28 10.89 -0.91
C PHE A 224 8.78 10.65 -0.75
N ALA A 225 9.16 9.88 0.26
CA ALA A 225 10.54 9.53 0.56
C ALA A 225 10.64 8.08 1.07
N ASN A 226 11.86 7.50 1.05
CA ASN A 226 12.19 6.24 1.71
C ASN A 226 11.31 5.03 1.32
N LEU A 227 10.93 4.90 0.03
CA LEU A 227 10.15 3.76 -0.46
C LEU A 227 10.94 2.46 -0.33
N LYS A 228 10.29 1.42 0.21
CA LYS A 228 10.78 0.04 0.25
C LYS A 228 9.67 -0.90 -0.19
N ILE A 229 10.03 -1.96 -0.89
CA ILE A 229 9.14 -3.05 -1.31
C ILE A 229 9.81 -4.37 -0.90
N GLU A 230 9.08 -5.24 -0.19
CA GLU A 230 9.54 -6.53 0.33
C GLU A 230 8.70 -7.66 -0.23
#